data_c3fbcec0fbc4e96bf1db73c87fdc6aef
#
_entry.id   c3fbcec0fbc4e96bf1db73c87fdc6aef
#
_cell.length_a   1.000
_cell.length_b   1.000
_cell.length_c   1.000
_cell.angle_alpha   90.00
_cell.angle_beta   90.00
_cell.angle_gamma   90.00
#
_symmetry.space_group_name_H-M   'P 1'
#
loop_
_entity.id
_entity.type
_entity.pdbx_description
1 polymer ?
#
loop_
_entity_poly.entity_id
_entity_poly.type
_entity_poly.pdbx_seq_one_letter_code
_entity_poly.pdbx_strand_id
1 'polypeptide(L)'
;MADYLLVVDMQSDYVAVGKAYHEELTAAVNDKIATYPSDRVIYILNRFFWERKDRKKKFATNLLVVSSRIFEKCRASCFTNPDLKDFLEGNGTKSIEFIGVDGNFCVKASVLAAVKENYQVSVDLSAVGVANQNKFQNTLYKWHSFGVTVKGELL
;
A
#
# COMPACT_ATOMS: atom_id res chain seq x y z
N MET A 1 -4.05 3.82 -15.92
CA MET A 1 -3.45 4.34 -14.66
C MET A 1 -4.56 4.76 -13.73
N ALA A 2 -4.51 4.34 -12.49
CA ALA A 2 -5.46 4.78 -11.46
C ALA A 2 -5.25 6.28 -11.13
N ASP A 3 -6.25 6.90 -10.51
CA ASP A 3 -6.15 8.31 -10.09
C ASP A 3 -5.04 8.51 -9.05
N TYR A 4 -4.90 7.55 -8.13
CA TYR A 4 -3.85 7.57 -7.11
C TYR A 4 -3.20 6.21 -6.93
N LEU A 5 -1.90 6.23 -6.67
CA LEU A 5 -1.11 5.09 -6.20
C LEU A 5 -0.92 5.21 -4.70
N LEU A 6 -1.33 4.19 -3.93
CA LEU A 6 -1.09 4.10 -2.50
C LEU A 6 0.03 3.09 -2.23
N VAL A 7 1.10 3.59 -1.62
CA VAL A 7 2.29 2.82 -1.23
C VAL A 7 2.16 2.48 0.26
N VAL A 8 1.85 1.23 0.56
CA VAL A 8 1.45 0.79 1.90
C VAL A 8 2.63 0.23 2.68
N ASP A 9 2.90 0.81 3.83
CA ASP A 9 3.84 0.32 4.87
C ASP A 9 5.25 -0.02 4.36
N MET A 10 5.73 0.69 3.35
CA MET A 10 7.11 0.59 2.89
C MET A 10 8.04 1.37 3.84
N GLN A 11 8.14 0.87 5.06
CA GLN A 11 8.89 1.48 6.16
C GLN A 11 9.93 0.53 6.73
N SER A 12 10.96 1.08 7.36
CA SER A 12 12.12 0.32 7.85
C SER A 12 11.76 -0.73 8.92
N ASP A 13 10.62 -0.56 9.59
CA ASP A 13 10.10 -1.54 10.55
C ASP A 13 9.84 -2.90 9.88
N TYR A 14 9.44 -2.91 8.62
CA TYR A 14 8.99 -4.10 7.90
C TYR A 14 9.88 -4.49 6.74
N VAL A 15 10.46 -3.53 6.05
CA VAL A 15 11.26 -3.75 4.83
C VAL A 15 12.70 -3.35 5.09
N ALA A 16 13.53 -4.34 5.41
CA ALA A 16 14.95 -4.17 5.68
C ALA A 16 15.68 -5.50 5.49
N VAL A 17 17.00 -5.47 5.48
CA VAL A 17 17.83 -6.68 5.42
C VAL A 17 17.46 -7.62 6.56
N GLY A 18 17.27 -8.91 6.25
CA GLY A 18 16.88 -9.93 7.22
C GLY A 18 15.40 -9.99 7.57
N LYS A 19 14.57 -9.17 6.94
CA LYS A 19 13.10 -9.22 7.08
C LYS A 19 12.48 -10.18 6.06
N ALA A 20 11.17 -10.39 6.17
CA ALA A 20 10.45 -11.46 5.46
C ALA A 20 10.25 -11.24 3.95
N TYR A 21 10.58 -10.06 3.42
CA TYR A 21 10.29 -9.71 2.03
C TYR A 21 11.51 -9.86 1.13
N HIS A 22 11.24 -10.09 -0.15
CA HIS A 22 12.27 -10.21 -1.17
C HIS A 22 13.12 -8.94 -1.26
N GLU A 23 14.43 -9.07 -1.43
CA GLU A 23 15.35 -7.91 -1.47
C GLU A 23 15.05 -6.94 -2.61
N GLU A 24 14.50 -7.44 -3.72
CA GLU A 24 14.17 -6.66 -4.90
C GLU A 24 12.85 -5.89 -4.77
N LEU A 25 12.10 -6.09 -3.68
CA LEU A 25 10.79 -5.47 -3.51
C LEU A 25 10.86 -3.95 -3.58
N THR A 26 11.82 -3.33 -2.89
CA THR A 26 11.94 -1.86 -2.90
C THR A 26 12.21 -1.32 -4.30
N ALA A 27 13.05 -2.00 -5.10
CA ALA A 27 13.30 -1.61 -6.48
C ALA A 27 12.02 -1.71 -7.32
N ALA A 28 11.27 -2.80 -7.19
CA ALA A 28 10.00 -2.98 -7.91
C ALA A 28 8.94 -1.93 -7.51
N VAL A 29 8.88 -1.61 -6.22
CA VAL A 29 8.02 -0.53 -5.72
C VAL A 29 8.44 0.82 -6.33
N ASN A 30 9.74 1.11 -6.37
CA ASN A 30 10.26 2.34 -6.97
C ASN A 30 9.93 2.44 -8.46
N ASP A 31 10.07 1.34 -9.21
CA ASP A 31 9.71 1.30 -10.62
C ASP A 31 8.24 1.64 -10.82
N LYS A 32 7.39 1.13 -9.96
CA LYS A 32 5.95 1.44 -10.01
C LYS A 32 5.68 2.90 -9.65
N ILE A 33 6.29 3.42 -8.60
CA ILE A 33 6.16 4.84 -8.22
C ILE A 33 6.55 5.74 -9.39
N ALA A 34 7.64 5.40 -10.09
CA ALA A 34 8.13 6.19 -11.22
C ALA A 34 7.14 6.26 -12.41
N THR A 35 6.16 5.36 -12.49
CA THR A 35 5.13 5.40 -13.54
C THR A 35 4.02 6.40 -13.27
N TYR A 36 3.94 6.95 -12.06
CA TYR A 36 2.90 7.90 -11.66
C TYR A 36 3.44 9.32 -11.59
N PRO A 37 2.63 10.35 -11.91
CA PRO A 37 2.96 11.72 -11.56
C PRO A 37 3.16 11.85 -10.05
N SER A 38 4.11 12.68 -9.62
CA SER A 38 4.46 12.82 -8.19
C SER A 38 3.27 13.24 -7.31
N ASP A 39 2.36 14.05 -7.83
CA ASP A 39 1.16 14.50 -7.13
C ASP A 39 0.05 13.42 -7.05
N ARG A 40 0.28 12.26 -7.63
CA ARG A 40 -0.65 11.10 -7.61
C ARG A 40 -0.13 9.95 -6.75
N VAL A 41 0.94 10.14 -6.00
CA VAL A 41 1.51 9.12 -5.11
C VAL A 41 1.26 9.49 -3.66
N ILE A 42 0.67 8.55 -2.92
CA ILE A 42 0.36 8.67 -1.49
C ILE A 42 1.09 7.57 -0.74
N TYR A 43 1.77 7.95 0.35
CA TYR A 43 2.46 7.01 1.23
C TYR A 43 1.66 6.77 2.49
N ILE A 44 1.48 5.49 2.83
CA ILE A 44 0.81 5.07 4.06
C ILE A 44 1.87 4.51 5.01
N LEU A 45 1.94 5.03 6.22
CA LEU A 45 2.82 4.53 7.28
C LEU A 45 2.00 3.99 8.43
N ASN A 46 2.49 2.93 9.05
CA ASN A 46 1.85 2.34 10.22
C ASN A 46 2.57 2.76 11.51
N ARG A 47 1.81 3.29 12.45
CA ARG A 47 2.27 3.58 13.80
C ARG A 47 1.26 2.99 14.77
N PHE A 48 1.65 1.95 15.49
CA PHE A 48 0.79 1.36 16.50
C PHE A 48 0.48 2.38 17.62
N PHE A 49 -0.67 2.24 18.25
CA PHE A 49 -1.13 3.20 19.28
C PHE A 49 -0.21 3.26 20.50
N TRP A 50 0.58 2.19 20.77
CA TRP A 50 1.57 2.15 21.86
C TRP A 50 2.93 2.76 21.47
N GLU A 51 3.16 3.09 20.21
CA GLU A 51 4.41 3.71 19.77
C GLU A 51 4.43 5.19 20.07
N ARG A 52 5.61 5.71 20.35
CA ARG A 52 5.79 7.14 20.66
C ARG A 52 5.51 7.98 19.43
N LYS A 53 4.64 8.99 19.58
CA LYS A 53 4.26 9.92 18.50
C LYS A 53 5.37 10.91 18.16
N ASP A 54 6.32 11.14 19.07
CA ASP A 54 7.45 12.06 18.88
C ASP A 54 8.58 11.45 18.03
N ARG A 55 8.55 10.15 17.78
CA ARG A 55 9.52 9.47 16.90
C ARG A 55 8.96 9.37 15.48
N LYS A 56 9.67 10.03 14.55
CA LYS A 56 9.32 9.99 13.14
C LYS A 56 9.51 8.58 12.58
N LYS A 57 8.49 8.05 11.88
CA LYS A 57 8.62 6.81 11.13
C LYS A 57 9.53 7.01 9.93
N LYS A 58 10.35 6.00 9.65
CA LYS A 58 11.30 6.02 8.53
C LYS A 58 10.82 5.13 7.40
N PHE A 59 10.90 5.64 6.19
CA PHE A 59 10.72 4.83 5.00
C PHE A 59 11.78 3.74 4.89
N ALA A 60 11.47 2.69 4.13
CA ALA A 60 12.44 1.68 3.77
C ALA A 60 13.64 2.33 3.07
N THR A 61 14.83 1.78 3.33
CA THR A 61 16.07 2.27 2.70
C THR A 61 15.93 2.24 1.18
N ASN A 62 16.33 3.31 0.53
CA ASN A 62 16.28 3.50 -0.94
C ASN A 62 14.86 3.59 -1.52
N LEU A 63 13.82 3.74 -0.72
CA LEU A 63 12.49 4.00 -1.25
C LEU A 63 12.45 5.35 -1.97
N LEU A 64 11.89 5.35 -3.18
CA LEU A 64 11.65 6.56 -3.94
C LEU A 64 10.49 7.34 -3.31
N VAL A 65 10.77 8.53 -2.80
CA VAL A 65 9.75 9.40 -2.19
C VAL A 65 9.59 10.64 -3.05
N VAL A 66 8.48 10.72 -3.77
CA VAL A 66 8.22 11.77 -4.77
C VAL A 66 7.19 12.81 -4.31
N SER A 67 6.53 12.58 -3.18
CA SER A 67 5.54 13.51 -2.64
C SER A 67 5.60 13.58 -1.12
N SER A 68 5.01 14.62 -0.56
CA SER A 68 4.82 14.77 0.89
C SER A 68 3.44 14.31 1.38
N ARG A 69 2.67 13.63 0.52
CA ARG A 69 1.37 13.08 0.88
C ARG A 69 1.55 11.80 1.67
N ILE A 70 1.63 11.94 2.99
CA ILE A 70 1.86 10.84 3.93
C ILE A 70 0.69 10.81 4.91
N PHE A 71 0.07 9.64 5.04
CA PHE A 71 -1.00 9.40 6.02
C PHE A 71 -0.57 8.27 6.94
N GLU A 72 -0.66 8.48 8.25
CA GLU A 72 -0.40 7.44 9.23
C GLU A 72 -1.69 6.70 9.59
N LYS A 73 -1.57 5.42 9.86
CA LYS A 73 -2.64 4.58 10.41
C LYS A 73 -2.11 3.78 11.59
N CYS A 74 -2.99 3.30 12.44
CA CYS A 74 -2.65 2.43 13.58
C CYS A 74 -3.31 1.05 13.50
N ARG A 75 -4.08 0.80 12.45
CA ARG A 75 -4.75 -0.48 12.19
C ARG A 75 -4.41 -0.95 10.76
N ALA A 76 -4.87 -2.16 10.40
CA ALA A 76 -4.51 -2.76 9.11
C ALA A 76 -4.93 -1.89 7.90
N SER A 77 -6.18 -1.44 7.85
CA SER A 77 -6.66 -0.61 6.73
C SER A 77 -6.19 0.83 6.83
N CYS A 78 -5.71 1.39 5.73
CA CYS A 78 -5.38 2.81 5.62
C CYS A 78 -6.61 3.72 5.77
N PHE A 79 -7.80 3.22 5.49
CA PHE A 79 -9.05 3.96 5.65
C PHE A 79 -9.49 4.12 7.11
N THR A 80 -8.74 3.57 8.06
CA THR A 80 -8.93 3.90 9.48
C THR A 80 -8.46 5.31 9.83
N ASN A 81 -7.67 5.94 8.95
CA ASN A 81 -7.38 7.37 9.03
C ASN A 81 -8.42 8.14 8.21
N PRO A 82 -9.33 8.90 8.83
CA PRO A 82 -10.38 9.62 8.12
C PRO A 82 -9.86 10.72 7.18
N ASP A 83 -8.67 11.25 7.43
CA ASP A 83 -8.07 12.30 6.60
C ASP A 83 -7.72 11.78 5.20
N LEU A 84 -7.38 10.50 5.06
CA LEU A 84 -7.13 9.88 3.76
C LEU A 84 -8.42 9.87 2.92
N LYS A 85 -9.52 9.44 3.51
CA LYS A 85 -10.81 9.40 2.81
C LYS A 85 -11.23 10.82 2.39
N ASP A 86 -11.12 11.78 3.30
CA ASP A 86 -11.45 13.19 3.03
C ASP A 86 -10.59 13.74 1.88
N PHE A 87 -9.31 13.43 1.87
CA PHE A 87 -8.41 13.82 0.78
C PHE A 87 -8.84 13.24 -0.56
N LEU A 88 -9.11 11.94 -0.60
CA LEU A 88 -9.50 11.24 -1.83
C LEU A 88 -10.83 11.76 -2.37
N GLU A 89 -11.83 11.91 -1.51
CA GLU A 89 -13.15 12.44 -1.88
C GLU A 89 -13.04 13.90 -2.35
N GLY A 90 -12.29 14.73 -1.63
CA GLY A 90 -12.07 16.13 -1.97
C GLY A 90 -11.39 16.33 -3.33
N ASN A 91 -10.66 15.33 -3.83
CA ASN A 91 -10.01 15.34 -5.13
C ASN A 91 -10.79 14.57 -6.22
N GLY A 92 -12.02 14.16 -5.94
CA GLY A 92 -12.87 13.47 -6.91
C GLY A 92 -12.32 12.11 -7.34
N THR A 93 -11.60 11.43 -6.47
CA THR A 93 -10.95 10.15 -6.76
C THR A 93 -11.97 9.06 -7.10
N LYS A 94 -11.73 8.32 -8.17
CA LYS A 94 -12.57 7.19 -8.60
C LYS A 94 -11.82 5.87 -8.58
N SER A 95 -10.51 5.89 -8.78
CA SER A 95 -9.69 4.68 -8.90
C SER A 95 -8.41 4.77 -8.06
N ILE A 96 -8.04 3.65 -7.46
CA ILE A 96 -6.87 3.53 -6.59
C ILE A 96 -6.11 2.26 -6.95
N GLU A 97 -4.80 2.38 -7.09
CA GLU A 97 -3.91 1.24 -7.19
C GLU A 97 -3.11 1.08 -5.90
N PHE A 98 -2.97 -0.14 -5.42
CA PHE A 98 -2.24 -0.45 -4.19
C PHE A 98 -0.97 -1.25 -4.49
N ILE A 99 0.10 -0.89 -3.79
CA ILE A 99 1.37 -1.62 -3.72
C ILE A 99 1.90 -1.58 -2.28
N GLY A 100 2.94 -2.33 -1.99
CA GLY A 100 3.60 -2.34 -0.68
C GLY A 100 3.41 -3.64 0.09
N VAL A 101 3.35 -3.57 1.41
CA VAL A 101 3.33 -4.74 2.29
C VAL A 101 2.24 -4.67 3.36
N ASP A 102 1.80 -5.75 3.92
CA ASP A 102 1.86 -7.11 3.43
C ASP A 102 0.59 -7.44 2.65
N GLY A 103 0.73 -8.20 1.60
CA GLY A 103 -0.39 -8.59 0.74
C GLY A 103 -1.53 -9.30 1.47
N ASN A 104 -1.23 -10.02 2.56
CA ASN A 104 -2.23 -10.71 3.39
C ASN A 104 -2.79 -9.87 4.53
N PHE A 105 -2.22 -8.70 4.82
CA PHE A 105 -2.58 -7.89 6.00
C PHE A 105 -2.97 -6.47 5.62
N CYS A 106 -2.04 -5.53 5.69
CA CYS A 106 -2.36 -4.11 5.49
C CYS A 106 -2.79 -3.79 4.06
N VAL A 107 -2.17 -4.40 3.06
CA VAL A 107 -2.60 -4.25 1.66
C VAL A 107 -3.98 -4.87 1.48
N LYS A 108 -4.18 -6.12 1.93
CA LYS A 108 -5.49 -6.80 1.85
C LYS A 108 -6.61 -5.96 2.47
N ALA A 109 -6.42 -5.50 3.70
CA ALA A 109 -7.43 -4.75 4.43
C ALA A 109 -7.74 -3.42 3.75
N SER A 110 -6.72 -2.73 3.25
CA SER A 110 -6.87 -1.45 2.56
C SER A 110 -7.60 -1.61 1.22
N VAL A 111 -7.25 -2.64 0.45
CA VAL A 111 -7.91 -2.98 -0.82
C VAL A 111 -9.41 -3.25 -0.60
N LEU A 112 -9.73 -4.11 0.37
CA LEU A 112 -11.13 -4.45 0.66
C LEU A 112 -11.94 -3.25 1.17
N ALA A 113 -11.32 -2.38 1.98
CA ALA A 113 -11.95 -1.16 2.43
C ALA A 113 -12.20 -0.18 1.27
N ALA A 114 -11.27 -0.06 0.34
CA ALA A 114 -11.43 0.78 -0.85
C ALA A 114 -12.58 0.29 -1.74
N VAL A 115 -12.71 -1.02 -1.94
CA VAL A 115 -13.85 -1.61 -2.67
C VAL A 115 -15.16 -1.26 -1.98
N LYS A 116 -15.20 -1.35 -0.66
CA LYS A 116 -16.38 -1.03 0.15
C LYS A 116 -16.80 0.44 0.03
N GLU A 117 -15.83 1.32 -0.17
CA GLU A 117 -16.05 2.75 -0.43
C GLU A 117 -16.33 3.07 -1.90
N ASN A 118 -16.56 2.05 -2.72
CA ASN A 118 -16.92 2.14 -4.14
C ASN A 118 -15.82 2.68 -5.07
N TYR A 119 -14.56 2.58 -4.68
CA TYR A 119 -13.47 2.87 -5.60
C TYR A 119 -13.26 1.72 -6.59
N GLN A 120 -12.82 2.04 -7.80
CA GLN A 120 -12.22 1.06 -8.70
C GLN A 120 -10.82 0.75 -8.19
N VAL A 121 -10.57 -0.52 -7.84
CA VAL A 121 -9.34 -0.91 -7.17
C VAL A 121 -8.52 -1.86 -8.02
N SER A 122 -7.23 -1.57 -8.10
CA SER A 122 -6.24 -2.45 -8.70
C SER A 122 -5.05 -2.68 -7.76
N VAL A 123 -4.37 -3.79 -7.98
CA VAL A 123 -3.14 -4.17 -7.25
C VAL A 123 -2.12 -4.66 -8.26
N ASP A 124 -0.89 -4.19 -8.16
CA ASP A 124 0.22 -4.68 -8.96
C ASP A 124 1.09 -5.61 -8.10
N LEU A 125 0.98 -6.91 -8.35
CA LEU A 125 1.67 -7.93 -7.57
C LEU A 125 3.19 -7.85 -7.68
N SER A 126 3.72 -7.31 -8.77
CA SER A 126 5.17 -7.14 -8.91
C SER A 126 5.78 -6.20 -7.87
N ALA A 127 4.94 -5.36 -7.27
CA ALA A 127 5.34 -4.39 -6.23
C ALA A 127 4.63 -4.65 -4.88
N VAL A 128 4.18 -5.88 -4.64
CA VAL A 128 3.56 -6.30 -3.36
C VAL A 128 4.43 -7.35 -2.68
N GLY A 129 4.75 -7.12 -1.42
CA GLY A 129 5.46 -8.09 -0.59
C GLY A 129 4.49 -8.99 0.17
N VAL A 130 4.76 -10.29 0.15
CA VAL A 130 3.95 -11.31 0.82
C VAL A 130 4.87 -12.25 1.60
N ALA A 131 4.75 -12.25 2.93
CA ALA A 131 5.56 -13.13 3.77
C ALA A 131 5.09 -14.58 3.72
N ASN A 132 3.79 -14.82 3.59
CA ASN A 132 3.20 -16.15 3.51
C ASN A 132 2.45 -16.33 2.18
N GLN A 133 3.15 -16.84 1.18
CA GLN A 133 2.60 -17.01 -0.17
C GLN A 133 1.48 -18.07 -0.24
N ASN A 134 1.52 -19.10 0.61
CA ASN A 134 0.47 -20.13 0.64
C ASN A 134 -0.87 -19.51 1.08
N LYS A 135 -0.85 -18.66 2.09
CA LYS A 135 -2.04 -17.93 2.55
C LYS A 135 -2.53 -16.92 1.52
N PHE A 136 -1.66 -16.41 0.68
CA PHE A 136 -1.99 -15.35 -0.27
C PHE A 136 -2.97 -15.79 -1.35
N GLN A 137 -3.04 -17.09 -1.66
CA GLN A 137 -4.02 -17.60 -2.61
C GLN A 137 -5.47 -17.28 -2.18
N ASN A 138 -5.75 -17.37 -0.89
CA ASN A 138 -7.05 -16.98 -0.34
C ASN A 138 -7.32 -15.48 -0.48
N THR A 139 -6.29 -14.67 -0.31
CA THR A 139 -6.38 -13.22 -0.50
C THR A 139 -6.69 -12.89 -1.96
N LEU A 140 -5.98 -13.50 -2.92
CA LEU A 140 -6.24 -13.32 -4.35
C LEU A 140 -7.66 -13.73 -4.73
N TYR A 141 -8.11 -14.89 -4.27
CA TYR A 141 -9.49 -15.34 -4.50
C TYR A 141 -10.50 -14.30 -4.00
N LYS A 142 -10.28 -13.79 -2.80
CA LYS A 142 -11.16 -12.77 -2.20
C LYS A 142 -11.16 -11.47 -3.00
N TRP A 143 -9.99 -10.99 -3.42
CA TRP A 143 -9.90 -9.80 -4.26
C TRP A 143 -10.65 -9.97 -5.59
N HIS A 144 -10.45 -11.11 -6.27
CA HIS A 144 -11.16 -11.40 -7.50
C HIS A 144 -12.68 -11.43 -7.30
N SER A 145 -13.16 -12.03 -6.22
CA SER A 145 -14.60 -12.10 -5.93
C SER A 145 -15.23 -10.72 -5.67
N PHE A 146 -14.43 -9.73 -5.25
CA PHE A 146 -14.88 -8.36 -5.03
C PHE A 146 -14.59 -7.41 -6.21
N GLY A 147 -14.14 -7.95 -7.34
CA GLY A 147 -13.92 -7.15 -8.56
C GLY A 147 -12.62 -6.35 -8.59
N VAL A 148 -11.65 -6.70 -7.75
CA VAL A 148 -10.31 -6.08 -7.77
C VAL A 148 -9.56 -6.52 -9.02
N THR A 149 -8.97 -5.57 -9.75
CA THR A 149 -8.09 -5.85 -10.89
C THR A 149 -6.69 -6.18 -10.35
N VAL A 150 -6.24 -7.39 -10.57
CA VAL A 150 -4.91 -7.87 -10.15
C VAL A 150 -4.01 -7.95 -11.37
N LYS A 151 -2.85 -7.29 -11.31
CA LYS A 151 -1.85 -7.24 -12.38
C LYS A 151 -0.52 -7.78 -11.90
N GLY A 152 0.32 -8.22 -12.84
CA GLY A 152 1.68 -8.68 -12.53
C GLY A 152 1.73 -9.99 -11.76
N GLU A 153 2.92 -10.34 -11.33
CA GLU A 153 3.21 -11.54 -10.54
C GLU A 153 4.08 -11.19 -9.34
N LEU A 154 3.97 -11.97 -8.27
CA LEU A 154 4.86 -11.83 -7.11
C LEU A 154 6.32 -12.10 -7.52
N LEU A 155 7.22 -11.38 -6.88
CA LEU A 155 8.67 -11.59 -6.99
C LEU A 155 9.10 -12.96 -6.47
#